data_0d24f21f01b38866dbc8c1fe365f94d5
#
_entry.id   0d24f21f01b38866dbc8c1fe365f94d5
#
_cell.length_a   1.000
_cell.length_b   1.000
_cell.length_c   1.000
_cell.angle_alpha   90.00
_cell.angle_beta   90.00
_cell.angle_gamma   90.00
#
_symmetry.space_group_name_H-M   'P 1'
#
loop_
_entity.id
_entity.type
_entity.pdbx_description
1 polymer ?
#
loop_
_entity_poly.entity_id
_entity_poly.type
_entity_poly.pdbx_seq_one_letter_code
_entity_poly.pdbx_strand_id
1 'polypeptide(L)'
;MKRKGGLKVLELKNIHKVYSAGTINESCLFQGFNLRIEKGEFVSVVGSNGSGKTSMLNIICGSIDIDQGQIFVGDKDITDIKEHFRYNKIGRVYQNPAMGTCPTMTILENMSLADNKGKSFNLRSGTDKKRIEYYKESLSQLELGLEDRLNTQVGTLSGGQRQAMALLMSTMTPIDFLVLDEHTAALDPKTAEKIMELTDKIVHEKHLTTIMVTHNLRYAVKYGNRLLMMHQGEAILDKKNAEKSKLKVDDLLGLFSQISVELGN
;
A
#
# COMPACT_ATOMS: atom_id res chain seq x y z
N MET A 1 -29.64 -21.08 -0.09
CA MET A 1 -28.81 -20.40 -1.14
C MET A 1 -27.56 -19.85 -0.47
N LYS A 2 -26.42 -20.59 -0.50
CA LYS A 2 -25.16 -20.12 0.09
C LYS A 2 -24.60 -18.99 -0.80
N ARG A 3 -24.54 -17.78 -0.29
CA ARG A 3 -23.85 -16.66 -0.94
C ARG A 3 -22.40 -17.09 -1.19
N LYS A 4 -21.98 -17.17 -2.46
CA LYS A 4 -20.55 -17.21 -2.86
C LYS A 4 -19.95 -15.84 -2.55
N GLY A 5 -19.72 -15.55 -1.28
CA GLY A 5 -18.89 -14.42 -0.89
C GLY A 5 -17.44 -14.85 -1.06
N GLY A 6 -16.64 -14.10 -1.83
CA GLY A 6 -15.19 -14.29 -1.87
C GLY A 6 -14.61 -14.24 -0.46
N LEU A 7 -13.47 -14.93 -0.23
CA LEU A 7 -12.76 -14.88 1.04
C LEU A 7 -12.36 -13.43 1.31
N LYS A 8 -12.89 -12.85 2.38
CA LYS A 8 -12.52 -11.50 2.84
C LYS A 8 -11.04 -11.49 3.21
N VAL A 9 -10.33 -10.44 2.82
CA VAL A 9 -8.96 -10.20 3.27
C VAL A 9 -8.92 -9.00 4.20
N LEU A 10 -9.63 -7.92 3.87
CA LEU A 10 -9.73 -6.72 4.69
C LEU A 10 -11.17 -6.26 4.77
N GLU A 11 -11.63 -5.89 5.96
CA GLU A 11 -12.93 -5.26 6.16
C GLU A 11 -12.82 -4.14 7.21
N LEU A 12 -13.18 -2.93 6.81
CA LEU A 12 -13.42 -1.79 7.68
C LEU A 12 -14.91 -1.69 7.89
N LYS A 13 -15.37 -1.71 9.16
CA LYS A 13 -16.78 -1.66 9.52
C LYS A 13 -17.07 -0.44 10.38
N ASN A 14 -17.96 0.41 9.87
CA ASN A 14 -18.50 1.56 10.61
C ASN A 14 -17.38 2.39 11.25
N ILE A 15 -16.35 2.72 10.47
CA ILE A 15 -15.19 3.47 10.97
C ILE A 15 -15.57 4.93 11.21
N HIS A 16 -15.29 5.40 12.41
CA HIS A 16 -15.37 6.81 12.79
C HIS A 16 -13.98 7.31 13.15
N LYS A 17 -13.65 8.52 12.67
CA LYS A 17 -12.40 9.20 13.00
C LYS A 17 -12.58 10.70 13.02
N VAL A 18 -12.32 11.28 14.18
CA VAL A 18 -12.32 12.72 14.42
C VAL A 18 -10.91 13.15 14.80
N TYR A 19 -10.41 14.18 14.16
CA TYR A 19 -9.14 14.83 14.54
C TYR A 19 -9.41 16.04 15.41
N SER A 20 -8.54 16.28 16.39
CA SER A 20 -8.59 17.43 17.28
C SER A 20 -9.95 17.60 17.99
N ALA A 21 -10.58 16.49 18.39
CA ALA A 21 -11.90 16.48 19.03
C ALA A 21 -11.98 17.47 20.21
N GLY A 22 -13.08 18.23 20.27
CA GLY A 22 -13.32 19.22 21.32
C GLY A 22 -12.52 20.52 21.18
N THR A 23 -11.83 20.74 20.06
CA THR A 23 -11.11 22.00 19.77
C THR A 23 -11.74 22.75 18.60
N ILE A 24 -11.32 24.02 18.41
CA ILE A 24 -11.74 24.83 17.25
C ILE A 24 -11.28 24.25 15.90
N ASN A 25 -10.33 23.32 15.91
CA ASN A 25 -9.79 22.63 14.74
C ASN A 25 -10.35 21.22 14.61
N GLU A 26 -11.46 20.92 15.26
CA GLU A 26 -12.11 19.62 15.13
C GLU A 26 -12.49 19.34 13.67
N SER A 27 -12.07 18.19 13.20
CA SER A 27 -12.37 17.73 11.83
C SER A 27 -12.80 16.27 11.85
N CYS A 28 -14.02 16.00 11.49
CA CYS A 28 -14.54 14.65 11.34
C CYS A 28 -14.17 14.12 9.96
N LEU A 29 -13.28 13.13 9.91
CA LEU A 29 -12.84 12.57 8.66
C LEU A 29 -13.71 11.40 8.20
N PHE A 30 -14.02 10.45 9.09
CA PHE A 30 -14.85 9.29 8.80
C PHE A 30 -16.07 9.26 9.72
N GLN A 31 -17.26 9.08 9.12
CA GLN A 31 -18.55 8.97 9.82
C GLN A 31 -19.27 7.69 9.38
N GLY A 32 -18.79 6.54 9.91
CA GLY A 32 -19.37 5.26 9.53
C GLY A 32 -18.83 4.70 8.22
N PHE A 33 -17.56 5.00 7.88
CA PHE A 33 -16.94 4.53 6.64
C PHE A 33 -16.83 3.00 6.63
N ASN A 34 -17.21 2.41 5.50
CA ASN A 34 -17.15 0.98 5.28
C ASN A 34 -16.35 0.66 4.02
N LEU A 35 -15.44 -0.32 4.11
CA LEU A 35 -14.71 -0.83 2.97
C LEU A 35 -14.47 -2.32 3.15
N ARG A 36 -14.73 -3.10 2.10
CA ARG A 36 -14.42 -4.52 2.07
C ARG A 36 -13.57 -4.82 0.84
N ILE A 37 -12.43 -5.48 1.06
CA ILE A 37 -11.53 -5.95 0.00
C ILE A 37 -11.49 -7.47 0.04
N GLU A 38 -11.70 -8.10 -1.12
CA GLU A 38 -11.69 -9.54 -1.27
C GLU A 38 -10.32 -10.03 -1.72
N LYS A 39 -10.05 -11.31 -1.49
CA LYS A 39 -8.77 -11.93 -1.85
C LYS A 39 -8.51 -11.78 -3.35
N GLY A 40 -7.32 -11.30 -3.68
CA GLY A 40 -6.88 -11.07 -5.06
C GLY A 40 -7.41 -9.79 -5.70
N GLU A 41 -8.15 -8.93 -4.96
CA GLU A 41 -8.44 -7.59 -5.45
C GLU A 41 -7.19 -6.72 -5.42
N PHE A 42 -6.93 -6.02 -6.50
CA PHE A 42 -6.01 -4.90 -6.56
C PHE A 42 -6.84 -3.62 -6.71
N VAL A 43 -6.97 -2.90 -5.60
CA VAL A 43 -7.80 -1.70 -5.50
C VAL A 43 -6.94 -0.46 -5.70
N SER A 44 -7.20 0.30 -6.78
CA SER A 44 -6.64 1.63 -6.97
C SER A 44 -7.54 2.67 -6.32
N VAL A 45 -6.99 3.51 -5.45
CA VAL A 45 -7.72 4.55 -4.71
C VAL A 45 -7.26 5.93 -5.18
N VAL A 46 -8.21 6.74 -5.63
CA VAL A 46 -7.99 8.13 -6.01
C VAL A 46 -8.90 9.06 -5.20
N GLY A 47 -8.67 10.35 -5.24
CA GLY A 47 -9.48 11.35 -4.55
C GLY A 47 -8.69 12.64 -4.32
N SER A 48 -9.39 13.73 -3.98
CA SER A 48 -8.79 15.02 -3.66
C SER A 48 -7.90 14.97 -2.42
N ASN A 49 -7.09 16.00 -2.22
CA ASN A 49 -6.35 16.17 -0.96
C ASN A 49 -7.36 16.31 0.20
N GLY A 50 -7.04 15.70 1.35
CA GLY A 50 -7.95 15.68 2.50
C GLY A 50 -9.11 14.70 2.41
N SER A 51 -9.28 13.93 1.31
CA SER A 51 -10.38 12.97 1.18
C SER A 51 -10.29 11.73 2.08
N GLY A 52 -9.19 11.57 2.84
CA GLY A 52 -9.02 10.48 3.80
C GLY A 52 -8.19 9.29 3.30
N LYS A 53 -7.65 9.30 2.07
CA LYS A 53 -6.89 8.16 1.50
C LYS A 53 -5.72 7.69 2.38
N THR A 54 -4.81 8.59 2.72
CA THR A 54 -3.65 8.27 3.56
C THR A 54 -4.06 7.90 4.99
N SER A 55 -5.09 8.59 5.53
CA SER A 55 -5.64 8.24 6.85
C SER A 55 -6.25 6.84 6.87
N MET A 56 -6.97 6.45 5.82
CA MET A 56 -7.49 5.10 5.65
C MET A 56 -6.35 4.07 5.64
N LEU A 57 -5.27 4.31 4.89
CA LEU A 57 -4.10 3.42 4.89
C LEU A 57 -3.45 3.34 6.27
N ASN A 58 -3.31 4.48 6.96
CA ASN A 58 -2.73 4.53 8.29
C ASN A 58 -3.60 3.79 9.33
N ILE A 59 -4.92 3.89 9.23
CA ILE A 59 -5.87 3.11 10.05
C ILE A 59 -5.71 1.60 9.77
N ILE A 60 -5.63 1.18 8.52
CA ILE A 60 -5.40 -0.23 8.14
C ILE A 60 -4.07 -0.73 8.74
N CYS A 61 -3.01 0.05 8.62
CA CYS A 61 -1.69 -0.30 9.13
C CYS A 61 -1.58 -0.20 10.66
N GLY A 62 -2.47 0.53 11.34
CA GLY A 62 -2.46 0.73 12.80
C GLY A 62 -1.54 1.84 13.27
N SER A 63 -1.15 2.75 12.37
CA SER A 63 -0.42 3.99 12.71
C SER A 63 -1.36 5.09 13.23
N ILE A 64 -2.68 4.95 12.99
CA ILE A 64 -3.73 5.82 13.49
C ILE A 64 -4.83 4.94 14.07
N ASP A 65 -5.22 5.20 15.31
CA ASP A 65 -6.34 4.54 15.97
C ASP A 65 -7.68 5.12 15.48
N ILE A 66 -8.70 4.30 15.44
CA ILE A 66 -10.08 4.71 15.16
C ILE A 66 -10.79 5.08 16.45
N ASP A 67 -11.82 5.94 16.35
CA ASP A 67 -12.61 6.34 17.52
C ASP A 67 -13.78 5.37 17.74
N GLN A 68 -14.35 4.81 16.64
CA GLN A 68 -15.38 3.76 16.68
C GLN A 68 -15.26 2.88 15.42
N GLY A 69 -15.80 1.67 15.50
CA GLY A 69 -15.85 0.71 14.41
C GLY A 69 -14.95 -0.49 14.65
N GLN A 70 -14.72 -1.27 13.61
CA GLN A 70 -13.90 -2.49 13.68
C GLN A 70 -13.11 -2.70 12.40
N ILE A 71 -11.91 -3.30 12.52
CA ILE A 71 -11.02 -3.64 11.41
C ILE A 71 -10.74 -5.13 11.45
N PHE A 72 -11.04 -5.83 10.35
CA PHE A 72 -10.79 -7.27 10.23
C PHE A 72 -9.79 -7.56 9.11
N VAL A 73 -8.88 -8.50 9.37
CA VAL A 73 -8.06 -9.17 8.35
C VAL A 73 -8.40 -10.66 8.37
N GLY A 74 -8.98 -11.15 7.29
CA GLY A 74 -9.68 -12.44 7.28
C GLY A 74 -10.84 -12.43 8.28
N ASP A 75 -10.84 -13.40 9.19
CA ASP A 75 -11.83 -13.48 10.28
C ASP A 75 -11.30 -12.88 11.61
N LYS A 76 -10.08 -12.35 11.61
CA LYS A 76 -9.45 -11.82 12.81
C LYS A 76 -9.73 -10.32 12.95
N ASP A 77 -10.30 -9.93 14.08
CA ASP A 77 -10.37 -8.54 14.51
C ASP A 77 -8.96 -8.05 14.86
N ILE A 78 -8.52 -6.98 14.21
CA ILE A 78 -7.22 -6.35 14.42
C ILE A 78 -7.33 -4.91 14.93
N THR A 79 -8.52 -4.48 15.36
CA THR A 79 -8.81 -3.10 15.76
C THR A 79 -7.81 -2.58 16.77
N ASP A 80 -7.55 -3.35 17.84
CA ASP A 80 -6.63 -2.97 18.93
C ASP A 80 -5.21 -3.55 18.77
N ILE A 81 -4.92 -4.18 17.62
CA ILE A 81 -3.59 -4.73 17.36
C ILE A 81 -2.64 -3.61 16.96
N LYS A 82 -1.55 -3.45 17.74
CA LYS A 82 -0.52 -2.44 17.48
C LYS A 82 0.14 -2.61 16.12
N GLU A 83 0.55 -1.51 15.53
CA GLU A 83 1.14 -1.38 14.20
C GLU A 83 2.21 -2.45 13.89
N HIS A 84 3.20 -2.62 14.78
CA HIS A 84 4.30 -3.55 14.54
C HIS A 84 3.86 -5.03 14.45
N PHE A 85 2.75 -5.42 15.09
CA PHE A 85 2.18 -6.74 14.92
C PHE A 85 1.40 -6.88 13.61
N ARG A 86 0.73 -5.79 13.15
CA ARG A 86 0.03 -5.79 11.86
C ARG A 86 1.00 -5.96 10.70
N TYR A 87 2.19 -5.37 10.78
CA TYR A 87 3.21 -5.51 9.75
C TYR A 87 3.74 -6.95 9.57
N ASN A 88 3.50 -7.87 10.48
CA ASN A 88 3.80 -9.28 10.23
C ASN A 88 2.98 -9.87 9.06
N LYS A 89 1.82 -9.27 8.74
CA LYS A 89 0.89 -9.73 7.69
C LYS A 89 0.59 -8.67 6.63
N ILE A 90 0.96 -7.43 6.89
CA ILE A 90 0.77 -6.32 5.97
C ILE A 90 2.13 -5.88 5.45
N GLY A 91 2.30 -5.87 4.12
CA GLY A 91 3.41 -5.18 3.46
C GLY A 91 3.03 -3.72 3.22
N ARG A 92 3.94 -2.78 3.46
CA ARG A 92 3.72 -1.36 3.13
C ARG A 92 4.88 -0.80 2.34
N VAL A 93 4.55 -0.08 1.26
CA VAL A 93 5.50 0.72 0.48
C VAL A 93 5.07 2.18 0.60
N TYR A 94 5.98 3.01 1.05
CA TYR A 94 5.74 4.42 1.32
C TYR A 94 6.06 5.29 0.09
N GLN A 95 5.50 6.49 0.05
CA GLN A 95 5.85 7.51 -0.93
C GLN A 95 7.34 7.86 -0.87
N ASN A 96 7.88 8.03 0.34
CA ASN A 96 9.32 8.21 0.55
C ASN A 96 9.98 6.84 0.79
N PRO A 97 10.83 6.35 -0.15
CA PRO A 97 11.47 5.03 -0.01
C PRO A 97 12.41 4.93 1.20
N ALA A 98 12.85 6.05 1.77
CA ALA A 98 13.67 6.03 2.98
C ALA A 98 12.91 5.51 4.21
N MET A 99 11.57 5.58 4.21
CA MET A 99 10.76 5.03 5.31
C MET A 99 10.65 3.49 5.27
N GLY A 100 10.85 2.90 4.09
CA GLY A 100 10.82 1.43 3.90
C GLY A 100 12.20 0.77 3.92
N THR A 101 13.29 1.55 4.08
CA THR A 101 14.68 1.07 4.02
C THR A 101 15.52 1.72 5.11
N CYS A 102 16.67 1.09 5.44
CA CYS A 102 17.69 1.69 6.31
C CYS A 102 18.85 2.22 5.45
N PRO A 103 18.95 3.55 5.21
CA PRO A 103 19.90 4.12 4.26
C PRO A 103 21.39 3.88 4.62
N THR A 104 21.69 3.78 5.91
CA THR A 104 23.07 3.56 6.41
C THR A 104 23.51 2.10 6.35
N MET A 105 22.58 1.18 6.16
CA MET A 105 22.82 -0.24 6.02
C MET A 105 23.04 -0.60 4.52
N THR A 106 23.76 -1.69 4.29
CA THR A 106 23.96 -2.26 2.96
C THR A 106 22.68 -2.90 2.41
N ILE A 107 22.66 -3.18 1.10
CA ILE A 107 21.58 -3.95 0.46
C ILE A 107 21.40 -5.29 1.16
N LEU A 108 22.49 -6.02 1.42
CA LEU A 108 22.47 -7.31 2.10
C LEU A 108 21.82 -7.22 3.49
N GLU A 109 22.18 -6.22 4.28
CA GLU A 109 21.63 -6.03 5.63
C GLU A 109 20.16 -5.67 5.59
N ASN A 110 19.73 -4.80 4.68
CA ASN A 110 18.33 -4.46 4.49
C ASN A 110 17.49 -5.68 4.06
N MET A 111 17.98 -6.47 3.10
CA MET A 111 17.32 -7.70 2.65
C MET A 111 17.21 -8.73 3.79
N SER A 112 18.29 -8.89 4.57
CA SER A 112 18.31 -9.78 5.72
C SER A 112 17.33 -9.34 6.81
N LEU A 113 17.19 -8.04 7.05
CA LEU A 113 16.23 -7.48 8.00
C LEU A 113 14.78 -7.77 7.55
N ALA A 114 14.50 -7.58 6.27
CA ALA A 114 13.18 -7.87 5.69
C ALA A 114 12.83 -9.37 5.75
N ASP A 115 13.78 -10.24 5.45
CA ASP A 115 13.61 -11.71 5.49
C ASP A 115 13.42 -12.24 6.92
N ASN A 116 13.90 -11.51 7.93
CA ASN A 116 13.74 -11.85 9.35
C ASN A 116 12.45 -11.29 9.97
N LYS A 117 11.63 -10.60 9.20
CA LYS A 117 10.35 -10.05 9.64
C LYS A 117 9.47 -11.15 10.26
N GLY A 118 9.00 -10.90 11.50
CA GLY A 118 8.15 -11.84 12.22
C GLY A 118 8.86 -13.05 12.85
N LYS A 119 10.19 -13.18 12.66
CA LYS A 119 10.99 -14.22 13.32
C LYS A 119 11.48 -13.72 14.70
N SER A 120 11.68 -14.67 15.62
CA SER A 120 12.27 -14.36 16.93
C SER A 120 13.73 -13.91 16.78
N PHE A 121 14.08 -12.83 17.45
CA PHE A 121 15.46 -12.37 17.55
C PHE A 121 16.27 -13.27 18.49
N ASN A 122 17.53 -13.48 18.14
CA ASN A 122 18.50 -14.22 18.95
C ASN A 122 19.90 -13.57 18.78
N LEU A 123 20.92 -14.13 19.45
CA LEU A 123 22.30 -13.61 19.42
C LEU A 123 23.09 -14.02 18.15
N ARG A 124 22.44 -14.51 17.10
CA ARG A 124 23.09 -14.82 15.83
C ARG A 124 23.29 -13.57 14.99
N SER A 125 24.18 -13.65 13.99
CA SER A 125 24.34 -12.61 12.99
C SER A 125 22.99 -12.27 12.34
N GLY A 126 22.69 -10.98 12.20
CA GLY A 126 21.48 -10.50 11.52
C GLY A 126 21.48 -10.81 10.01
N THR A 127 22.66 -11.08 9.43
CA THR A 127 22.82 -11.49 8.03
C THR A 127 23.07 -13.00 7.94
N ASP A 128 22.21 -13.71 7.20
CA ASP A 128 22.39 -15.12 6.91
C ASP A 128 23.13 -15.31 5.58
N LYS A 129 24.41 -15.67 5.66
CA LYS A 129 25.26 -15.92 4.47
C LYS A 129 24.71 -17.02 3.56
N LYS A 130 23.94 -17.98 4.10
CA LYS A 130 23.31 -19.04 3.31
C LYS A 130 22.16 -18.51 2.42
N ARG A 131 21.64 -17.31 2.71
CA ARG A 131 20.56 -16.67 1.98
C ARG A 131 21.04 -15.71 0.90
N ILE A 132 22.35 -15.49 0.75
CA ILE A 132 22.91 -14.53 -0.20
C ILE A 132 22.44 -14.82 -1.64
N GLU A 133 22.49 -16.07 -2.08
CA GLU A 133 22.06 -16.42 -3.44
C GLU A 133 20.56 -16.19 -3.65
N TYR A 134 19.73 -16.48 -2.65
CA TYR A 134 18.30 -16.13 -2.68
C TYR A 134 18.08 -14.61 -2.79
N TYR A 135 18.88 -13.79 -2.08
CA TYR A 135 18.75 -12.33 -2.18
C TYR A 135 19.20 -11.82 -3.56
N LYS A 136 20.26 -12.36 -4.12
CA LYS A 136 20.69 -12.04 -5.49
C LYS A 136 19.63 -12.39 -6.52
N GLU A 137 19.07 -13.60 -6.45
CA GLU A 137 18.00 -14.03 -7.33
C GLU A 137 16.75 -13.13 -7.20
N SER A 138 16.39 -12.76 -5.97
CA SER A 138 15.28 -11.84 -5.72
C SER A 138 15.54 -10.44 -6.29
N LEU A 139 16.75 -9.92 -6.14
CA LEU A 139 17.16 -8.60 -6.64
C LEU A 139 17.28 -8.58 -8.16
N SER A 140 17.74 -9.67 -8.80
CA SER A 140 17.83 -9.74 -10.27
C SER A 140 16.50 -9.60 -10.97
N GLN A 141 15.39 -9.98 -10.31
CA GLN A 141 14.03 -9.77 -10.84
C GLN A 141 13.66 -8.29 -11.02
N LEU A 142 14.38 -7.39 -10.34
CA LEU A 142 14.21 -5.94 -10.46
C LEU A 142 14.84 -5.37 -11.74
N GLU A 143 15.79 -6.08 -12.37
CA GLU A 143 16.52 -5.65 -13.58
C GLU A 143 17.24 -4.30 -13.39
N LEU A 144 17.80 -4.07 -12.19
CA LEU A 144 18.44 -2.81 -11.79
C LEU A 144 19.93 -2.97 -11.42
N GLY A 145 20.52 -4.18 -11.58
CA GLY A 145 21.91 -4.51 -11.26
C GLY A 145 22.22 -4.42 -9.77
N LEU A 146 21.23 -4.61 -8.90
CA LEU A 146 21.40 -4.57 -7.44
C LEU A 146 21.96 -5.87 -6.88
N GLU A 147 21.78 -6.98 -7.58
CA GLU A 147 22.28 -8.32 -7.26
C GLU A 147 23.80 -8.38 -7.14
N ASP A 148 24.51 -7.54 -7.89
CA ASP A 148 25.99 -7.45 -7.87
C ASP A 148 26.53 -6.44 -6.84
N ARG A 149 25.62 -5.73 -6.16
CA ARG A 149 25.96 -4.59 -5.29
C ARG A 149 25.55 -4.79 -3.84
N LEU A 150 25.50 -6.02 -3.35
CA LEU A 150 25.00 -6.37 -2.01
C LEU A 150 25.66 -5.58 -0.86
N ASN A 151 26.94 -5.21 -1.01
CA ASN A 151 27.69 -4.46 -0.01
C ASN A 151 27.55 -2.92 -0.15
N THR A 152 26.78 -2.45 -1.13
CA THR A 152 26.53 -1.01 -1.32
C THR A 152 25.51 -0.52 -0.29
N GLN A 153 25.78 0.64 0.32
CA GLN A 153 24.82 1.27 1.21
C GLN A 153 23.57 1.75 0.45
N VAL A 154 22.39 1.46 0.98
CA VAL A 154 21.11 1.79 0.35
C VAL A 154 20.91 3.30 0.18
N GLY A 155 21.52 4.11 1.05
CA GLY A 155 21.49 5.56 0.93
C GLY A 155 22.12 6.12 -0.35
N THR A 156 23.00 5.37 -1.02
CA THR A 156 23.65 5.77 -2.29
C THR A 156 22.88 5.35 -3.55
N LEU A 157 21.79 4.60 -3.39
CA LEU A 157 20.95 4.18 -4.50
C LEU A 157 20.09 5.35 -5.04
N SER A 158 19.76 5.30 -6.33
CA SER A 158 18.77 6.22 -6.90
C SER A 158 17.40 6.04 -6.24
N GLY A 159 16.52 7.04 -6.34
CA GLY A 159 15.16 6.96 -5.80
C GLY A 159 14.41 5.74 -6.33
N GLY A 160 14.48 5.47 -7.64
CA GLY A 160 13.85 4.30 -8.26
C GLY A 160 14.41 2.97 -7.80
N GLN A 161 15.74 2.84 -7.70
CA GLN A 161 16.38 1.64 -7.17
C GLN A 161 15.94 1.36 -5.73
N ARG A 162 15.90 2.40 -4.90
CA ARG A 162 15.48 2.28 -3.49
C ARG A 162 13.99 1.92 -3.39
N GLN A 163 13.15 2.48 -4.27
CA GLN A 163 11.72 2.18 -4.30
C GLN A 163 11.45 0.73 -4.73
N ALA A 164 12.13 0.26 -5.79
CA ALA A 164 12.05 -1.14 -6.22
C ALA A 164 12.48 -2.10 -5.11
N MET A 165 13.58 -1.77 -4.41
CA MET A 165 14.06 -2.55 -3.28
C MET A 165 13.05 -2.55 -2.11
N ALA A 166 12.45 -1.40 -1.77
CA ALA A 166 11.42 -1.31 -0.73
C ALA A 166 10.18 -2.17 -1.07
N LEU A 167 9.75 -2.18 -2.34
CA LEU A 167 8.68 -3.04 -2.84
C LEU A 167 9.03 -4.52 -2.69
N LEU A 168 10.22 -4.92 -3.14
CA LEU A 168 10.70 -6.30 -2.99
C LEU A 168 10.72 -6.72 -1.52
N MET A 169 11.35 -5.92 -0.65
CA MET A 169 11.44 -6.18 0.78
C MET A 169 10.08 -6.32 1.46
N SER A 170 9.10 -5.48 1.08
CA SER A 170 7.74 -5.52 1.64
C SER A 170 7.00 -6.82 1.32
N THR A 171 7.44 -7.54 0.27
CA THR A 171 6.81 -8.76 -0.25
C THR A 171 7.69 -10.01 -0.11
N MET A 172 8.83 -9.95 0.59
CA MET A 172 9.75 -11.09 0.79
C MET A 172 9.17 -12.17 1.70
N THR A 173 8.45 -11.76 2.73
CA THR A 173 7.77 -12.69 3.63
C THR A 173 6.30 -12.83 3.23
N PRO A 174 5.65 -13.96 3.57
CA PRO A 174 4.23 -14.12 3.29
C PRO A 174 3.39 -13.04 3.97
N ILE A 175 2.69 -12.25 3.16
CA ILE A 175 1.76 -11.20 3.60
C ILE A 175 0.35 -11.53 3.13
N ASP A 176 -0.66 -11.08 3.88
CA ASP A 176 -2.06 -11.22 3.50
C ASP A 176 -2.53 -10.02 2.66
N PHE A 177 -1.85 -8.86 2.82
CA PHE A 177 -2.26 -7.60 2.22
C PHE A 177 -1.05 -6.68 1.92
N LEU A 178 -1.05 -6.04 0.75
CA LEU A 178 -0.04 -5.06 0.35
C LEU A 178 -0.66 -3.66 0.28
N VAL A 179 -0.02 -2.70 0.95
CA VAL A 179 -0.39 -1.28 0.95
C VAL A 179 0.66 -0.48 0.18
N LEU A 180 0.21 0.25 -0.84
CA LEU A 180 1.04 1.13 -1.67
C LEU A 180 0.56 2.57 -1.50
N ASP A 181 1.37 3.41 -0.87
CA ASP A 181 1.04 4.80 -0.54
C ASP A 181 1.81 5.75 -1.47
N GLU A 182 1.19 6.12 -2.59
CA GLU A 182 1.78 7.03 -3.59
C GLU A 182 3.22 6.69 -3.99
N HIS A 183 3.54 5.41 -4.03
CA HIS A 183 4.90 4.88 -4.09
C HIS A 183 5.70 5.24 -5.36
N THR A 184 5.09 5.93 -6.32
CA THR A 184 5.75 6.42 -7.54
C THR A 184 5.79 7.95 -7.64
N ALA A 185 5.19 8.69 -6.69
CA ALA A 185 5.00 10.14 -6.81
C ALA A 185 6.31 10.94 -6.77
N ALA A 186 7.34 10.43 -6.07
CA ALA A 186 8.64 11.09 -5.93
C ALA A 186 9.64 10.73 -7.05
N LEU A 187 9.21 10.00 -8.09
CA LEU A 187 10.06 9.50 -9.17
C LEU A 187 9.82 10.27 -10.48
N ASP A 188 10.85 10.31 -11.34
CA ASP A 188 10.67 10.79 -12.70
C ASP A 188 9.70 9.88 -13.48
N PRO A 189 9.03 10.38 -14.54
CA PRO A 189 7.97 9.64 -15.23
C PRO A 189 8.40 8.28 -15.79
N LYS A 190 9.63 8.17 -16.32
CA LYS A 190 10.14 6.93 -16.89
C LYS A 190 10.42 5.88 -15.80
N THR A 191 10.99 6.31 -14.69
CA THR A 191 11.23 5.44 -13.54
C THR A 191 9.91 5.03 -12.87
N ALA A 192 8.96 5.97 -12.72
CA ALA A 192 7.64 5.69 -12.17
C ALA A 192 6.89 4.60 -12.97
N GLU A 193 6.92 4.66 -14.31
CA GLU A 193 6.31 3.64 -15.16
C GLU A 193 6.95 2.26 -14.93
N LYS A 194 8.28 2.17 -14.90
CA LYS A 194 9.00 0.91 -14.59
C LYS A 194 8.63 0.33 -13.22
N ILE A 195 8.53 1.20 -12.20
CA ILE A 195 8.14 0.76 -10.84
C ILE A 195 6.68 0.26 -10.85
N MET A 196 5.79 0.88 -11.60
CA MET A 196 4.41 0.41 -11.72
C MET A 196 4.31 -0.93 -12.44
N GLU A 197 5.07 -1.14 -13.52
CA GLU A 197 5.14 -2.43 -14.22
C GLU A 197 5.68 -3.54 -13.31
N LEU A 198 6.74 -3.24 -12.55
CA LEU A 198 7.30 -4.15 -11.55
C LEU A 198 6.29 -4.46 -10.44
N THR A 199 5.56 -3.44 -9.96
CA THR A 199 4.51 -3.60 -8.95
C THR A 199 3.43 -4.55 -9.44
N ASP A 200 2.93 -4.33 -10.64
CA ASP A 200 1.89 -5.16 -11.26
C ASP A 200 2.36 -6.61 -11.43
N LYS A 201 3.59 -6.81 -11.92
CA LYS A 201 4.22 -8.13 -12.05
C LYS A 201 4.28 -8.86 -10.69
N ILE A 202 4.81 -8.21 -9.64
CA ILE A 202 4.93 -8.81 -8.30
C ILE A 202 3.55 -9.15 -7.71
N VAL A 203 2.57 -8.25 -7.86
CA VAL A 203 1.20 -8.46 -7.36
C VAL A 203 0.56 -9.67 -8.02
N HIS A 204 0.69 -9.80 -9.35
CA HIS A 204 0.14 -10.92 -10.11
C HIS A 204 0.85 -12.24 -9.81
N GLU A 205 2.19 -12.28 -9.84
CA GLU A 205 2.97 -13.50 -9.59
C GLU A 205 2.77 -14.06 -8.19
N LYS A 206 2.66 -13.17 -7.20
CA LYS A 206 2.46 -13.56 -5.79
C LYS A 206 0.99 -13.62 -5.37
N HIS A 207 0.05 -13.36 -6.30
CA HIS A 207 -1.41 -13.31 -6.03
C HIS A 207 -1.77 -12.45 -4.83
N LEU A 208 -1.14 -11.25 -4.71
CA LEU A 208 -1.32 -10.38 -3.57
C LEU A 208 -2.64 -9.61 -3.64
N THR A 209 -3.34 -9.53 -2.51
CA THR A 209 -4.41 -8.56 -2.33
C THR A 209 -3.77 -7.21 -2.04
N THR A 210 -4.14 -6.17 -2.81
CA THR A 210 -3.39 -4.90 -2.81
C THR A 210 -4.34 -3.71 -2.77
N ILE A 211 -3.96 -2.69 -2.00
CA ILE A 211 -4.55 -1.35 -2.09
C ILE A 211 -3.45 -0.34 -2.45
N MET A 212 -3.70 0.45 -3.46
CA MET A 212 -2.78 1.47 -3.96
C MET A 212 -3.46 2.83 -3.96
N VAL A 213 -2.95 3.75 -3.17
CA VAL A 213 -3.30 5.17 -3.27
C VAL A 213 -2.40 5.83 -4.30
N THR A 214 -3.00 6.58 -5.22
CA THR A 214 -2.26 7.32 -6.25
C THR A 214 -2.98 8.60 -6.66
N HIS A 215 -2.21 9.64 -6.99
CA HIS A 215 -2.72 10.85 -7.67
C HIS A 215 -2.67 10.73 -9.20
N ASN A 216 -1.98 9.70 -9.73
CA ASN A 216 -1.91 9.49 -11.17
C ASN A 216 -3.13 8.70 -11.66
N LEU A 217 -4.09 9.43 -12.26
CA LEU A 217 -5.33 8.84 -12.77
C LEU A 217 -5.08 7.79 -13.88
N ARG A 218 -4.01 7.94 -14.68
CA ARG A 218 -3.64 6.94 -15.70
C ARG A 218 -3.27 5.62 -15.05
N TYR A 219 -2.51 5.65 -13.94
CA TYR A 219 -2.16 4.43 -13.20
C TYR A 219 -3.40 3.83 -12.53
N ALA A 220 -4.27 4.65 -11.95
CA ALA A 220 -5.50 4.16 -11.33
C ALA A 220 -6.41 3.43 -12.34
N VAL A 221 -6.52 3.92 -13.57
CA VAL A 221 -7.29 3.28 -14.64
C VAL A 221 -6.58 2.04 -15.17
N LYS A 222 -5.25 2.11 -15.44
CA LYS A 222 -4.46 1.05 -16.06
C LYS A 222 -4.30 -0.17 -15.16
N TYR A 223 -3.98 0.03 -13.87
CA TYR A 223 -3.58 -1.03 -12.94
C TYR A 223 -4.69 -1.41 -11.96
N GLY A 224 -4.71 -2.69 -11.59
CA GLY A 224 -5.68 -3.27 -10.67
C GLY A 224 -7.04 -3.59 -11.30
N ASN A 225 -7.88 -4.30 -10.55
CA ASN A 225 -9.20 -4.76 -10.99
C ASN A 225 -10.37 -4.05 -10.29
N ARG A 226 -10.08 -3.08 -9.40
CA ARG A 226 -11.08 -2.24 -8.74
C ARG A 226 -10.57 -0.81 -8.61
N LEU A 227 -11.45 0.18 -8.80
CA LEU A 227 -11.16 1.59 -8.61
C LEU A 227 -12.14 2.18 -7.62
N LEU A 228 -11.59 2.81 -6.59
CA LEU A 228 -12.30 3.54 -5.56
C LEU A 228 -11.97 5.04 -5.68
N MET A 229 -12.97 5.90 -5.67
CA MET A 229 -12.77 7.35 -5.57
C MET A 229 -13.29 7.83 -4.24
N MET A 230 -12.42 8.51 -3.48
CA MET A 230 -12.75 9.03 -2.15
C MET A 230 -12.92 10.54 -2.18
N HIS A 231 -13.92 11.02 -1.46
CA HIS A 231 -14.15 12.42 -1.22
C HIS A 231 -14.70 12.63 0.21
N GLN A 232 -14.13 13.57 0.97
CA GLN A 232 -14.57 13.93 2.34
C GLN A 232 -14.85 12.72 3.26
N GLY A 233 -13.99 11.70 3.23
CA GLY A 233 -14.15 10.50 4.05
C GLY A 233 -15.13 9.46 3.52
N GLU A 234 -15.70 9.67 2.36
CA GLU A 234 -16.65 8.75 1.73
C GLU A 234 -16.12 8.16 0.42
N ALA A 235 -16.62 6.99 0.06
CA ALA A 235 -16.36 6.36 -1.23
C ALA A 235 -17.49 6.75 -2.21
N ILE A 236 -17.22 7.70 -3.10
CA ILE A 236 -18.20 8.25 -4.05
C ILE A 236 -18.26 7.46 -5.37
N LEU A 237 -17.23 6.68 -5.67
CA LEU A 237 -17.19 5.75 -6.78
C LEU A 237 -16.52 4.45 -6.33
N ASP A 238 -17.13 3.32 -6.68
CA ASP A 238 -16.57 1.98 -6.48
C ASP A 238 -16.90 1.12 -7.70
N LYS A 239 -15.91 0.89 -8.56
CA LYS A 239 -16.05 0.13 -9.80
C LYS A 239 -15.10 -1.06 -9.82
N LYS A 240 -15.64 -2.24 -10.16
CA LYS A 240 -14.93 -3.52 -10.17
C LYS A 240 -14.93 -4.17 -11.54
N ASN A 241 -13.88 -4.92 -11.82
CA ASN A 241 -13.76 -5.82 -12.97
C ASN A 241 -14.20 -5.16 -14.30
N ALA A 242 -15.23 -5.69 -14.96
CA ALA A 242 -15.73 -5.21 -16.25
C ALA A 242 -16.23 -3.74 -16.20
N GLU A 243 -16.71 -3.25 -15.06
CA GLU A 243 -17.07 -1.84 -14.93
C GLU A 243 -15.81 -0.96 -14.83
N LYS A 244 -14.81 -1.41 -14.06
CA LYS A 244 -13.53 -0.69 -13.94
C LYS A 244 -12.80 -0.64 -15.28
N SER A 245 -12.78 -1.73 -16.06
CA SER A 245 -12.09 -1.77 -17.36
C SER A 245 -12.67 -0.83 -18.42
N LYS A 246 -13.90 -0.34 -18.23
CA LYS A 246 -14.54 0.64 -19.13
C LYS A 246 -14.22 2.09 -18.76
N LEU A 247 -13.70 2.33 -17.55
CA LEU A 247 -13.39 3.68 -17.08
C LEU A 247 -12.22 4.27 -17.86
N LYS A 248 -12.35 5.55 -18.19
CA LYS A 248 -11.32 6.39 -18.80
C LYS A 248 -10.88 7.47 -17.82
N VAL A 249 -9.73 8.07 -18.07
CA VAL A 249 -9.23 9.18 -17.26
C VAL A 249 -10.21 10.36 -17.28
N ASP A 250 -10.84 10.63 -18.43
CA ASP A 250 -11.80 11.72 -18.59
C ASP A 250 -13.05 11.54 -17.73
N ASP A 251 -13.49 10.30 -17.49
CA ASP A 251 -14.62 10.00 -16.59
C ASP A 251 -14.29 10.42 -15.15
N LEU A 252 -13.06 10.14 -14.71
CA LEU A 252 -12.59 10.54 -13.39
C LEU A 252 -12.42 12.05 -13.28
N LEU A 253 -11.86 12.70 -14.30
CA LEU A 253 -11.73 14.17 -14.34
C LEU A 253 -13.10 14.85 -14.31
N GLY A 254 -14.10 14.30 -15.00
CA GLY A 254 -15.47 14.79 -14.96
C GLY A 254 -16.05 14.75 -13.53
N LEU A 255 -15.85 13.65 -12.81
CA LEU A 255 -16.27 13.54 -11.41
C LEU A 255 -15.55 14.54 -10.50
N PHE A 256 -14.24 14.70 -10.65
CA PHE A 256 -13.50 15.72 -9.88
C PHE A 256 -14.02 17.13 -10.12
N SER A 257 -14.35 17.48 -11.38
CA SER A 257 -14.90 18.79 -11.74
C SER A 257 -16.29 19.00 -11.13
N GLN A 258 -17.16 17.99 -11.16
CA GLN A 258 -18.50 18.08 -10.54
C GLN A 258 -18.41 18.35 -9.03
N ILE A 259 -17.54 17.62 -8.32
CA ILE A 259 -17.30 17.80 -6.89
C ILE A 259 -16.78 19.22 -6.59
N SER A 260 -15.87 19.74 -7.41
CA SER A 260 -15.31 21.09 -7.24
C SER A 260 -16.38 22.17 -7.43
N VAL A 261 -17.30 21.99 -8.37
CA VAL A 261 -18.42 22.94 -8.63
C VAL A 261 -19.42 22.92 -7.47
N GLU A 262 -19.76 21.74 -6.93
CA GLU A 262 -20.67 21.63 -5.79
C GLU A 262 -20.14 22.30 -4.52
N LEU A 263 -18.81 22.40 -4.38
CA LEU A 263 -18.15 23.05 -3.24
C LEU A 263 -17.91 24.56 -3.45
N GLY A 264 -18.30 25.13 -4.59
CA GLY A 264 -18.22 26.58 -4.84
C GLY A 264 -16.78 27.11 -5.03
N ASN A 265 -15.85 26.28 -5.48
CA ASN A 265 -14.48 26.66 -5.85
C ASN A 265 -14.31 26.77 -7.38
#